data_eaa5ae21caea492e1141fb8bcf54e3ff
#
_entry.id   eaa5ae21caea492e1141fb8bcf54e3ff
#
_cell.length_a   1.000
_cell.length_b   1.000
_cell.length_c   1.000
_cell.angle_alpha   90.00
_cell.angle_beta   90.00
_cell.angle_gamma   90.00
#
_symmetry.space_group_name_H-M   'P 1'
#
loop_
_entity.id
_entity.type
_entity.pdbx_description
1 polymer ?
#
loop_
_entity_poly.entity_id
_entity_poly.type
_entity_poly.pdbx_seq_one_letter_code
_entity_poly.pdbx_strand_id
1 'polypeptide(L)'
;MASTSTPTLSAHGAVIPAIGFGTSSLGDCAESVAAALALGYRHIDTAWKYGTERGVGEGMRASGVPRREIFLTTKVSHEYLRANDFARSVEESLTNLGVDFVDLLLVHWPNPEISLDQPIAALARAKQQGLARHIGVANFNIALLDEAIRLSPEPLVTLQCEYHPYLDQTKLIEACRMRGLVFTAYCPLARGRLLRDPALADIAARKDRSIAQIALRWLVQQGNIVPIPRSSNPKRMAENLDVFSFTLSDEEMTRIGALKRPEGRIADPPGRAPAWD
;
A
#
# COMPACT_ATOMS: atom_id res chain seq x y z
N MET A 1 -20.09 13.89 16.75
CA MET A 1 -18.72 14.03 16.22
C MET A 1 -18.83 13.98 14.71
N ALA A 2 -18.37 15.01 14.01
CA ALA A 2 -18.40 15.03 12.55
C ALA A 2 -17.45 13.91 12.04
N SER A 3 -17.99 12.96 11.30
CA SER A 3 -17.20 11.97 10.58
C SER A 3 -16.42 12.70 9.48
N THR A 4 -15.19 13.11 9.78
CA THR A 4 -14.27 13.58 8.73
C THR A 4 -13.91 12.37 7.90
N SER A 5 -14.49 12.26 6.70
CA SER A 5 -14.11 11.20 5.75
C SER A 5 -12.60 11.28 5.50
N THR A 6 -11.92 10.12 5.51
CA THR A 6 -10.50 10.03 5.14
C THR A 6 -10.29 10.70 3.78
N PRO A 7 -9.31 11.62 3.63
CA PRO A 7 -8.98 12.22 2.34
C PRO A 7 -8.66 11.15 1.29
N THR A 8 -8.77 11.49 0.02
CA THR A 8 -8.48 10.60 -1.10
C THR A 8 -7.45 11.20 -2.04
N LEU A 9 -6.70 10.36 -2.73
CA LEU A 9 -5.82 10.71 -3.85
C LEU A 9 -6.39 10.13 -5.14
N SER A 10 -6.18 10.83 -6.24
CA SER A 10 -6.68 10.40 -7.54
C SER A 10 -5.54 10.05 -8.49
N ALA A 11 -5.67 8.95 -9.24
CA ALA A 11 -4.77 8.55 -10.31
C ALA A 11 -5.54 7.81 -11.41
N HIS A 12 -5.50 8.32 -12.63
CA HIS A 12 -6.08 7.67 -13.82
C HIS A 12 -7.50 7.11 -13.61
N GLY A 13 -8.37 7.88 -12.92
CA GLY A 13 -9.75 7.50 -12.62
C GLY A 13 -9.94 6.70 -11.32
N ALA A 14 -8.87 6.24 -10.66
CA ALA A 14 -8.97 5.67 -9.33
C ALA A 14 -9.09 6.78 -8.27
N VAL A 15 -9.91 6.53 -7.24
CA VAL A 15 -10.03 7.37 -6.04
C VAL A 15 -9.59 6.51 -4.84
N ILE A 16 -8.39 6.74 -4.36
CA ILE A 16 -7.71 5.89 -3.37
C ILE A 16 -7.72 6.60 -2.01
N PRO A 17 -8.25 5.99 -0.93
CA PRO A 17 -8.15 6.58 0.41
C PRO A 17 -6.69 6.84 0.80
N ALA A 18 -6.40 8.03 1.33
CA ALA A 18 -5.03 8.51 1.59
C ALA A 18 -4.28 7.77 2.71
N ILE A 19 -4.93 6.79 3.34
CA ILE A 19 -4.32 5.82 4.25
C ILE A 19 -5.05 4.49 4.12
N GLY A 20 -4.30 3.37 4.14
CA GLY A 20 -4.86 2.04 4.11
C GLY A 20 -4.50 1.22 5.35
N PHE A 21 -5.15 0.08 5.52
CA PHE A 21 -4.86 -0.92 6.54
C PHE A 21 -4.19 -2.13 5.90
N GLY A 22 -2.93 -2.37 6.24
CA GLY A 22 -2.14 -3.51 5.74
C GLY A 22 -2.39 -4.77 6.57
N THR A 23 -2.43 -5.94 5.93
CA THR A 23 -2.72 -7.24 6.58
C THR A 23 -1.53 -8.19 6.64
N SER A 24 -0.39 -7.83 6.07
CA SER A 24 0.81 -8.68 6.07
C SER A 24 1.19 -9.12 7.48
N SER A 25 1.41 -10.42 7.67
CA SER A 25 1.84 -11.02 8.97
C SER A 25 0.87 -10.78 10.14
N LEU A 26 -0.41 -10.62 9.90
CA LEU A 26 -1.43 -10.57 10.96
C LEU A 26 -1.98 -11.97 11.34
N GLY A 27 -1.64 -13.01 10.56
CA GLY A 27 -2.24 -14.33 10.76
C GLY A 27 -3.74 -14.32 10.51
N ASP A 28 -4.53 -14.84 11.44
CA ASP A 28 -5.98 -14.64 11.41
C ASP A 28 -6.29 -13.16 11.67
N CYS A 29 -6.73 -12.48 10.61
CA CYS A 29 -6.89 -11.03 10.63
C CYS A 29 -8.36 -10.56 10.59
N ALA A 30 -9.33 -11.47 10.66
CA ALA A 30 -10.75 -11.14 10.50
C ALA A 30 -11.20 -10.08 11.52
N GLU A 31 -10.90 -10.28 12.80
CA GLU A 31 -11.24 -9.30 13.85
C GLU A 31 -10.53 -7.97 13.64
N SER A 32 -9.25 -8.01 13.23
CA SER A 32 -8.47 -6.79 12.99
C SER A 32 -9.00 -5.98 11.82
N VAL A 33 -9.43 -6.65 10.74
CA VAL A 33 -10.04 -5.99 9.57
C VAL A 33 -11.40 -5.41 9.92
N ALA A 34 -12.25 -6.15 10.64
CA ALA A 34 -13.55 -5.66 11.10
C ALA A 34 -13.39 -4.42 12.00
N ALA A 35 -12.44 -4.46 12.96
CA ALA A 35 -12.15 -3.32 13.83
C ALA A 35 -11.62 -2.10 13.05
N ALA A 36 -10.71 -2.31 12.08
CA ALA A 36 -10.20 -1.22 11.25
C ALA A 36 -11.33 -0.54 10.45
N LEU A 37 -12.21 -1.33 9.83
CA LEU A 37 -13.38 -0.81 9.10
C LEU A 37 -14.37 -0.07 10.02
N ALA A 38 -14.62 -0.59 11.21
CA ALA A 38 -15.46 0.06 12.22
C ALA A 38 -14.88 1.40 12.70
N LEU A 39 -13.55 1.53 12.77
CA LEU A 39 -12.84 2.78 13.09
C LEU A 39 -12.86 3.80 11.95
N GLY A 40 -13.22 3.41 10.73
CA GLY A 40 -13.31 4.32 9.58
C GLY A 40 -12.28 4.10 8.48
N TYR A 41 -11.42 3.10 8.56
CA TYR A 41 -10.62 2.71 7.39
C TYR A 41 -11.53 2.32 6.24
N ARG A 42 -11.13 2.71 5.02
CA ARG A 42 -11.85 2.38 3.78
C ARG A 42 -10.94 1.80 2.71
N HIS A 43 -9.65 1.60 3.00
CA HIS A 43 -8.70 0.90 2.14
C HIS A 43 -8.08 -0.25 2.92
N ILE A 44 -8.28 -1.48 2.42
CA ILE A 44 -7.69 -2.72 2.95
C ILE A 44 -6.68 -3.24 1.93
N ASP A 45 -5.43 -3.44 2.37
CA ASP A 45 -4.34 -3.95 1.53
C ASP A 45 -3.93 -5.35 2.00
N THR A 46 -4.08 -6.33 1.11
CA THR A 46 -3.66 -7.71 1.31
C THR A 46 -2.84 -8.22 0.12
N ALA A 47 -2.50 -9.49 0.10
CA ALA A 47 -1.88 -10.19 -1.01
C ALA A 47 -2.09 -11.70 -0.88
N TRP A 48 -2.14 -12.42 -2.01
CA TRP A 48 -2.18 -13.88 -2.03
C TRP A 48 -1.09 -14.51 -1.15
N LYS A 49 0.14 -14.02 -1.26
CA LYS A 49 1.32 -14.52 -0.51
C LYS A 49 1.22 -14.39 1.00
N TYR A 50 0.34 -13.54 1.52
CA TYR A 50 0.20 -13.35 2.97
C TYR A 50 -0.60 -14.45 3.65
N GLY A 51 -1.42 -15.21 2.89
CA GLY A 51 -2.33 -16.21 3.43
C GLY A 51 -3.47 -15.63 4.27
N THR A 52 -3.71 -14.33 4.17
CA THR A 52 -4.68 -13.58 4.99
C THR A 52 -5.98 -13.27 4.26
N GLU A 53 -6.09 -13.56 2.95
CA GLU A 53 -7.24 -13.13 2.13
C GLU A 53 -8.59 -13.64 2.66
N ARG A 54 -8.65 -14.88 3.15
CA ARG A 54 -9.89 -15.43 3.75
C ARG A 54 -10.32 -14.63 4.98
N GLY A 55 -9.39 -14.36 5.91
CA GLY A 55 -9.65 -13.53 7.08
C GLY A 55 -10.02 -12.08 6.72
N VAL A 56 -9.44 -11.53 5.65
CA VAL A 56 -9.85 -10.22 5.11
C VAL A 56 -11.32 -10.25 4.66
N GLY A 57 -11.71 -11.25 3.87
CA GLY A 57 -13.08 -11.42 3.41
C GLY A 57 -14.08 -11.59 4.57
N GLU A 58 -13.74 -12.39 5.56
CA GLU A 58 -14.53 -12.59 6.78
C GLU A 58 -14.67 -11.29 7.58
N GLY A 59 -13.55 -10.56 7.79
CA GLY A 59 -13.55 -9.29 8.51
C GLY A 59 -14.35 -8.20 7.79
N MET A 60 -14.28 -8.13 6.47
CA MET A 60 -15.11 -7.21 5.68
C MET A 60 -16.61 -7.49 5.88
N ARG A 61 -17.03 -8.76 5.80
CA ARG A 61 -18.44 -9.15 6.04
C ARG A 61 -18.86 -8.86 7.48
N ALA A 62 -18.04 -9.20 8.47
CA ALA A 62 -18.32 -8.97 9.87
C ALA A 62 -18.42 -7.48 10.24
N SER A 63 -17.72 -6.60 9.53
CA SER A 63 -17.76 -5.16 9.80
C SER A 63 -19.11 -4.49 9.50
N GLY A 64 -19.95 -5.09 8.64
CA GLY A 64 -21.19 -4.50 8.15
C GLY A 64 -21.00 -3.31 7.19
N VAL A 65 -19.76 -2.92 6.89
CA VAL A 65 -19.46 -1.85 5.92
C VAL A 65 -19.78 -2.34 4.50
N PRO A 66 -20.61 -1.62 3.73
CA PRO A 66 -20.94 -2.05 2.37
C PRO A 66 -19.69 -2.22 1.49
N ARG A 67 -19.62 -3.30 0.69
CA ARG A 67 -18.48 -3.60 -0.19
C ARG A 67 -18.09 -2.40 -1.10
N ARG A 68 -19.07 -1.65 -1.59
CA ARG A 68 -18.85 -0.46 -2.43
C ARG A 68 -18.11 0.68 -1.74
N GLU A 69 -18.05 0.68 -0.41
CA GLU A 69 -17.36 1.69 0.38
C GLU A 69 -15.92 1.27 0.75
N ILE A 70 -15.53 0.03 0.40
CA ILE A 70 -14.21 -0.52 0.71
C ILE A 70 -13.37 -0.53 -0.55
N PHE A 71 -12.22 0.13 -0.52
CA PHE A 71 -11.17 0.02 -1.54
C PHE A 71 -10.28 -1.17 -1.15
N LEU A 72 -10.42 -2.28 -1.86
CA LEU A 72 -9.74 -3.55 -1.58
C LEU A 72 -8.60 -3.75 -2.56
N THR A 73 -7.39 -3.96 -2.03
CA THR A 73 -6.18 -4.26 -2.80
C THR A 73 -5.72 -5.68 -2.53
N THR A 74 -5.45 -6.46 -3.57
CA THR A 74 -4.66 -7.70 -3.49
C THR A 74 -3.57 -7.75 -4.55
N LYS A 75 -2.68 -8.77 -4.48
CA LYS A 75 -1.48 -8.85 -5.30
C LYS A 75 -1.20 -10.28 -5.74
N VAL A 76 -0.86 -10.46 -7.01
CA VAL A 76 -0.40 -11.74 -7.56
C VAL A 76 1.08 -11.93 -7.21
N SER A 77 1.41 -13.10 -6.66
CA SER A 77 2.80 -13.46 -6.29
C SER A 77 3.70 -13.55 -7.53
N HIS A 78 4.99 -13.20 -7.37
CA HIS A 78 6.01 -13.33 -8.40
C HIS A 78 6.16 -14.76 -8.97
N GLU A 79 5.68 -15.76 -8.24
CA GLU A 79 5.68 -17.17 -8.64
C GLU A 79 4.62 -17.47 -9.72
N TYR A 80 3.58 -16.64 -9.84
CA TYR A 80 2.42 -16.85 -10.70
C TYR A 80 2.27 -15.79 -11.80
N LEU A 81 3.37 -15.26 -12.31
CA LEU A 81 3.33 -14.19 -13.31
C LEU A 81 3.17 -14.68 -14.77
N ARG A 82 3.23 -15.98 -15.05
CA ARG A 82 2.86 -16.54 -16.37
C ARG A 82 1.35 -16.45 -16.57
N ALA A 83 0.93 -16.17 -17.79
CA ALA A 83 -0.46 -15.79 -18.11
C ALA A 83 -1.54 -16.70 -17.48
N ASN A 84 -1.40 -18.04 -17.60
CA ASN A 84 -2.39 -18.99 -17.06
C ASN A 84 -2.35 -19.08 -15.53
N ASP A 85 -1.15 -19.02 -14.95
CA ASP A 85 -0.97 -19.06 -13.49
C ASP A 85 -1.47 -17.74 -12.85
N PHE A 86 -1.28 -16.62 -13.55
CA PHE A 86 -1.78 -15.31 -13.13
C PHE A 86 -3.30 -15.31 -13.02
N ALA A 87 -4.00 -15.76 -14.07
CA ALA A 87 -5.47 -15.82 -14.08
C ALA A 87 -6.00 -16.70 -12.95
N ARG A 88 -5.43 -17.90 -12.77
CA ARG A 88 -5.80 -18.84 -11.68
C ARG A 88 -5.55 -18.21 -10.30
N SER A 89 -4.42 -17.51 -10.11
CA SER A 89 -4.13 -16.83 -8.84
C SER A 89 -5.12 -15.71 -8.54
N VAL A 90 -5.60 -14.98 -9.55
CA VAL A 90 -6.65 -13.95 -9.37
C VAL A 90 -7.97 -14.60 -8.96
N GLU A 91 -8.40 -15.67 -9.62
CA GLU A 91 -9.64 -16.40 -9.28
C GLU A 91 -9.58 -16.97 -7.86
N GLU A 92 -8.44 -17.54 -7.46
CA GLU A 92 -8.22 -18.03 -6.10
C GLU A 92 -8.30 -16.88 -5.06
N SER A 93 -7.66 -15.73 -5.34
CA SER A 93 -7.74 -14.55 -4.48
C SER A 93 -9.18 -14.07 -4.30
N LEU A 94 -9.96 -13.95 -5.38
CA LEU A 94 -11.36 -13.55 -5.31
C LEU A 94 -12.20 -14.54 -4.50
N THR A 95 -11.95 -15.84 -4.68
CA THR A 95 -12.60 -16.92 -3.92
C THR A 95 -12.28 -16.80 -2.43
N ASN A 96 -11.00 -16.63 -2.08
CA ASN A 96 -10.55 -16.48 -0.69
C ASN A 96 -11.15 -15.23 -0.03
N LEU A 97 -11.18 -14.11 -0.74
CA LEU A 97 -11.78 -12.85 -0.29
C LEU A 97 -13.31 -12.91 -0.21
N GLY A 98 -13.95 -13.82 -0.97
CA GLY A 98 -15.40 -13.92 -1.07
C GLY A 98 -16.02 -12.71 -1.77
N VAL A 99 -15.39 -12.24 -2.86
CA VAL A 99 -15.82 -11.08 -3.65
C VAL A 99 -15.73 -11.37 -5.15
N ASP A 100 -16.54 -10.67 -5.95
CA ASP A 100 -16.54 -10.80 -7.41
C ASP A 100 -15.39 -10.00 -8.06
N PHE A 101 -14.89 -8.96 -7.39
CA PHE A 101 -13.80 -8.11 -7.88
C PHE A 101 -13.03 -7.45 -6.73
N VAL A 102 -11.80 -7.03 -7.02
CA VAL A 102 -11.02 -6.12 -6.17
C VAL A 102 -10.99 -4.70 -6.77
N ASP A 103 -10.78 -3.69 -5.92
CA ASP A 103 -10.64 -2.31 -6.42
C ASP A 103 -9.26 -2.09 -7.05
N LEU A 104 -8.23 -2.77 -6.54
CA LEU A 104 -6.87 -2.67 -7.07
C LEU A 104 -6.19 -4.05 -7.07
N LEU A 105 -5.67 -4.44 -8.22
CA LEU A 105 -4.85 -5.64 -8.40
C LEU A 105 -3.42 -5.25 -8.75
N LEU A 106 -2.44 -5.83 -8.06
CA LEU A 106 -1.02 -5.55 -8.29
C LEU A 106 -0.23 -6.79 -8.70
N VAL A 107 0.79 -6.59 -9.53
CA VAL A 107 1.95 -7.48 -9.54
C VAL A 107 2.74 -7.22 -8.25
N HIS A 108 2.98 -8.26 -7.43
CA HIS A 108 3.55 -8.09 -6.08
C HIS A 108 5.05 -7.80 -6.11
N TRP A 109 5.79 -8.52 -6.92
CA TRP A 109 7.21 -8.36 -7.22
C TRP A 109 7.48 -8.70 -8.67
N PRO A 110 8.45 -8.08 -9.33
CA PRO A 110 8.90 -8.57 -10.63
C PRO A 110 9.52 -9.96 -10.51
N ASN A 111 9.58 -10.68 -11.61
CA ASN A 111 10.31 -11.94 -11.72
C ASN A 111 11.23 -11.86 -12.94
N PRO A 112 12.56 -11.84 -12.76
CA PRO A 112 13.50 -11.68 -13.88
C PRO A 112 13.50 -12.87 -14.85
N GLU A 113 12.94 -14.02 -14.46
CA GLU A 113 12.82 -15.20 -15.32
C GLU A 113 11.57 -15.19 -16.21
N ILE A 114 10.69 -14.20 -16.05
CA ILE A 114 9.44 -14.07 -16.80
C ILE A 114 9.41 -12.71 -17.46
N SER A 115 9.31 -12.69 -18.79
CA SER A 115 9.21 -11.44 -19.56
C SER A 115 8.03 -10.61 -19.10
N LEU A 116 8.24 -9.31 -18.88
CA LEU A 116 7.30 -8.40 -18.23
C LEU A 116 5.98 -8.22 -19.02
N ASP A 117 6.00 -8.44 -20.33
CA ASP A 117 4.79 -8.40 -21.18
C ASP A 117 3.72 -9.39 -20.70
N GLN A 118 4.10 -10.58 -20.20
CA GLN A 118 3.16 -11.60 -19.74
C GLN A 118 2.32 -11.14 -18.54
N PRO A 119 2.93 -10.76 -17.37
CA PRO A 119 2.16 -10.30 -16.23
C PRO A 119 1.42 -8.98 -16.49
N ILE A 120 1.96 -8.06 -17.30
CA ILE A 120 1.29 -6.81 -17.59
C ILE A 120 0.08 -7.02 -18.48
N ALA A 121 0.17 -7.88 -19.52
CA ALA A 121 -0.99 -8.24 -20.33
C ALA A 121 -2.06 -9.00 -19.51
N ALA A 122 -1.66 -9.90 -18.60
CA ALA A 122 -2.57 -10.61 -17.71
C ALA A 122 -3.28 -9.67 -16.72
N LEU A 123 -2.54 -8.70 -16.16
CA LEU A 123 -3.07 -7.66 -15.28
C LEU A 123 -4.12 -6.79 -15.99
N ALA A 124 -3.82 -6.33 -17.22
CA ALA A 124 -4.77 -5.57 -18.04
C ALA A 124 -6.02 -6.40 -18.39
N ARG A 125 -5.85 -7.68 -18.71
CA ARG A 125 -6.96 -8.60 -18.97
C ARG A 125 -7.87 -8.77 -17.75
N ALA A 126 -7.31 -8.92 -16.55
CA ALA A 126 -8.10 -9.00 -15.32
C ALA A 126 -8.98 -7.75 -15.12
N LYS A 127 -8.46 -6.56 -15.43
CA LYS A 127 -9.25 -5.32 -15.43
C LYS A 127 -10.35 -5.34 -16.51
N GLN A 128 -10.04 -5.72 -17.74
CA GLN A 128 -11.00 -5.79 -18.85
C GLN A 128 -12.13 -6.80 -18.58
N GLN A 129 -11.85 -7.87 -17.85
CA GLN A 129 -12.83 -8.87 -17.42
C GLN A 129 -13.65 -8.42 -16.20
N GLY A 130 -13.35 -7.25 -15.61
CA GLY A 130 -14.04 -6.73 -14.42
C GLY A 130 -13.64 -7.38 -13.10
N LEU A 131 -12.58 -8.22 -13.08
CA LEU A 131 -12.05 -8.85 -11.88
C LEU A 131 -11.27 -7.86 -11.00
N ALA A 132 -10.79 -6.76 -11.59
CA ALA A 132 -10.18 -5.63 -10.92
C ALA A 132 -10.67 -4.31 -11.54
N ARG A 133 -10.98 -3.32 -10.71
CA ARG A 133 -11.36 -1.97 -11.20
C ARG A 133 -10.14 -1.20 -11.70
N HIS A 134 -9.04 -1.32 -10.96
CA HIS A 134 -7.77 -0.64 -11.23
C HIS A 134 -6.62 -1.63 -11.11
N ILE A 135 -5.51 -1.30 -11.76
CA ILE A 135 -4.31 -2.12 -11.78
C ILE A 135 -3.07 -1.29 -11.47
N GLY A 136 -2.04 -1.93 -10.96
CA GLY A 136 -0.76 -1.31 -10.65
C GLY A 136 0.34 -2.34 -10.43
N VAL A 137 1.49 -1.90 -10.01
CA VAL A 137 2.64 -2.76 -9.75
C VAL A 137 3.25 -2.47 -8.38
N ALA A 138 3.98 -3.43 -7.83
CA ALA A 138 4.71 -3.25 -6.58
C ALA A 138 6.18 -3.68 -6.73
N ASN A 139 7.06 -2.95 -6.05
CA ASN A 139 8.49 -3.24 -6.00
C ASN A 139 9.20 -3.17 -7.36
N PHE A 140 8.79 -2.25 -8.20
CA PHE A 140 9.46 -1.93 -9.46
C PHE A 140 10.39 -0.74 -9.25
N ASN A 141 11.55 -0.74 -9.90
CA ASN A 141 12.39 0.43 -10.09
C ASN A 141 11.84 1.28 -11.24
N ILE A 142 12.44 2.45 -11.52
CA ILE A 142 11.95 3.38 -12.55
C ILE A 142 11.93 2.71 -13.93
N ALA A 143 12.97 1.97 -14.28
CA ALA A 143 13.08 1.31 -15.60
C ALA A 143 11.96 0.27 -15.81
N LEU A 144 11.70 -0.59 -14.81
CA LEU A 144 10.61 -1.57 -14.87
C LEU A 144 9.24 -0.91 -14.86
N LEU A 145 9.09 0.21 -14.13
CA LEU A 145 7.84 0.98 -14.12
C LEU A 145 7.54 1.56 -15.50
N ASP A 146 8.53 2.16 -16.15
CA ASP A 146 8.41 2.72 -17.50
C ASP A 146 8.08 1.64 -18.54
N GLU A 147 8.74 0.50 -18.44
CA GLU A 147 8.46 -0.63 -19.30
C GLU A 147 7.02 -1.17 -19.07
N ALA A 148 6.59 -1.30 -17.81
CA ALA A 148 5.22 -1.73 -17.48
C ALA A 148 4.16 -0.78 -18.03
N ILE A 149 4.37 0.53 -17.92
CA ILE A 149 3.46 1.55 -18.48
C ILE A 149 3.41 1.45 -20.00
N ARG A 150 4.54 1.28 -20.66
CA ARG A 150 4.62 1.12 -22.13
C ARG A 150 3.91 -0.15 -22.63
N LEU A 151 4.01 -1.24 -21.88
CA LEU A 151 3.41 -2.54 -22.23
C LEU A 151 1.92 -2.62 -21.91
N SER A 152 1.44 -1.82 -20.97
CA SER A 152 0.04 -1.90 -20.51
C SER A 152 -0.92 -1.15 -21.44
N PRO A 153 -1.95 -1.82 -21.98
CA PRO A 153 -3.02 -1.15 -22.70
C PRO A 153 -3.99 -0.40 -21.78
N GLU A 154 -3.90 -0.64 -20.47
CA GLU A 154 -4.73 -0.05 -19.43
C GLU A 154 -3.88 0.81 -18.50
N PRO A 155 -4.35 1.96 -18.01
CA PRO A 155 -3.54 2.78 -17.13
C PRO A 155 -3.25 2.09 -15.80
N LEU A 156 -1.98 2.11 -15.39
CA LEU A 156 -1.58 1.79 -14.02
C LEU A 156 -1.93 2.98 -13.12
N VAL A 157 -2.36 2.72 -11.88
CA VAL A 157 -2.77 3.79 -10.95
C VAL A 157 -1.80 3.99 -9.79
N THR A 158 -0.99 2.99 -9.48
CA THR A 158 -0.06 3.06 -8.35
C THR A 158 1.20 2.23 -8.59
N LEU A 159 2.28 2.71 -7.98
CA LEU A 159 3.45 1.91 -7.63
C LEU A 159 3.48 1.73 -6.10
N GLN A 160 3.48 0.49 -5.62
CA GLN A 160 3.59 0.19 -4.20
C GLN A 160 5.01 -0.27 -3.86
N CYS A 161 5.73 0.50 -3.03
CA CYS A 161 7.09 0.16 -2.57
C CYS A 161 7.26 0.42 -1.07
N GLU A 162 8.34 -0.13 -0.49
CA GLU A 162 8.77 0.22 0.86
C GLU A 162 9.06 1.72 0.94
N TYR A 163 8.48 2.40 1.93
CA TYR A 163 8.85 3.78 2.21
C TYR A 163 8.56 4.18 3.66
N HIS A 164 9.55 4.83 4.26
CA HIS A 164 9.53 5.35 5.62
C HIS A 164 10.71 6.33 5.80
N PRO A 165 10.78 7.12 6.87
CA PRO A 165 11.83 8.14 7.08
C PRO A 165 13.28 7.67 6.94
N TYR A 166 13.58 6.38 7.13
CA TYR A 166 14.94 5.85 7.00
C TYR A 166 15.33 5.45 5.57
N LEU A 167 14.39 5.43 4.62
CA LEU A 167 14.64 5.01 3.24
C LEU A 167 14.46 6.18 2.27
N ASP A 168 15.47 6.47 1.46
CA ASP A 168 15.33 7.43 0.37
C ASP A 168 14.56 6.81 -0.80
N GLN A 169 13.45 7.42 -1.16
CA GLN A 169 12.65 7.05 -2.33
C GLN A 169 12.32 8.28 -3.19
N THR A 170 13.09 9.35 -3.02
CA THR A 170 12.83 10.63 -3.68
C THR A 170 12.68 10.49 -5.19
N LYS A 171 13.60 9.77 -5.84
CA LYS A 171 13.56 9.54 -7.31
C LYS A 171 12.30 8.77 -7.73
N LEU A 172 11.95 7.73 -6.99
CA LEU A 172 10.82 6.85 -7.33
C LEU A 172 9.46 7.54 -7.10
N ILE A 173 9.35 8.33 -6.02
CA ILE A 173 8.16 9.14 -5.73
C ILE A 173 7.97 10.21 -6.81
N GLU A 174 9.03 10.89 -7.21
CA GLU A 174 8.97 11.89 -8.28
C GLU A 174 8.62 11.23 -9.63
N ALA A 175 9.20 10.06 -9.90
CA ALA A 175 8.84 9.27 -11.09
C ALA A 175 7.35 8.91 -11.12
N CYS A 176 6.75 8.55 -9.98
CA CYS A 176 5.31 8.32 -9.86
C CYS A 176 4.51 9.60 -10.12
N ARG A 177 4.92 10.72 -9.50
CA ARG A 177 4.25 12.02 -9.66
C ARG A 177 4.23 12.47 -11.12
N MET A 178 5.36 12.38 -11.83
CA MET A 178 5.47 12.74 -13.24
C MET A 178 4.59 11.88 -14.17
N ARG A 179 4.26 10.65 -13.75
CA ARG A 179 3.42 9.72 -14.51
C ARG A 179 1.96 9.70 -14.05
N GLY A 180 1.57 10.59 -13.14
CA GLY A 180 0.22 10.65 -12.58
C GLY A 180 -0.17 9.44 -11.72
N LEU A 181 0.82 8.72 -11.16
CA LEU A 181 0.61 7.57 -10.30
C LEU A 181 0.62 7.98 -8.83
N VAL A 182 -0.20 7.34 -8.01
CA VAL A 182 -0.07 7.39 -6.55
C VAL A 182 1.06 6.45 -6.10
N PHE A 183 1.85 6.88 -5.14
CA PHE A 183 2.84 6.04 -4.48
C PHE A 183 2.25 5.41 -3.22
N THR A 184 2.12 4.08 -3.17
CA THR A 184 1.65 3.38 -1.97
C THR A 184 2.85 2.91 -1.14
N ALA A 185 2.92 3.34 0.12
CA ALA A 185 4.05 3.08 1.02
C ALA A 185 3.76 1.90 1.97
N TYR A 186 4.37 0.75 1.75
CA TYR A 186 4.35 -0.33 2.72
C TYR A 186 5.50 -0.22 3.74
N CYS A 187 5.42 -0.93 4.85
CA CYS A 187 6.33 -0.79 6.00
C CYS A 187 6.52 0.66 6.48
N PRO A 188 5.47 1.51 6.54
CA PRO A 188 5.61 2.95 6.78
C PRO A 188 6.23 3.29 8.15
N LEU A 189 6.27 2.33 9.07
CA LEU A 189 6.89 2.45 10.39
C LEU A 189 8.20 1.66 10.52
N ALA A 190 8.83 1.28 9.39
CA ALA A 190 10.09 0.52 9.35
C ALA A 190 10.06 -0.73 10.25
N ARG A 191 8.94 -1.47 10.26
CA ARG A 191 8.70 -2.62 11.15
C ARG A 191 8.94 -2.30 12.64
N GLY A 192 8.64 -1.06 13.06
CA GLY A 192 8.78 -0.60 14.43
C GLY A 192 10.16 0.01 14.78
N ARG A 193 11.13 -0.01 13.86
CA ARG A 193 12.46 0.59 14.09
C ARG A 193 12.38 2.11 14.35
N LEU A 194 11.40 2.80 13.77
CA LEU A 194 11.15 4.24 13.96
C LEU A 194 10.68 4.58 15.37
N LEU A 195 10.02 3.66 16.07
CA LEU A 195 9.37 3.94 17.36
C LEU A 195 10.32 4.25 18.51
N ARG A 196 11.62 4.20 18.27
CA ARG A 196 12.68 4.55 19.23
C ARG A 196 13.60 5.66 18.73
N ASP A 197 13.24 6.30 17.61
CA ASP A 197 14.06 7.37 17.04
C ASP A 197 13.93 8.65 17.88
N PRO A 198 15.05 9.23 18.37
CA PRO A 198 15.02 10.39 19.26
C PRO A 198 14.51 11.66 18.57
N ALA A 199 14.76 11.82 17.25
CA ALA A 199 14.28 13.00 16.52
C ALA A 199 12.76 12.95 16.32
N LEU A 200 12.21 11.74 16.06
CA LEU A 200 10.77 11.55 15.97
C LEU A 200 10.11 11.68 17.35
N ALA A 201 10.75 11.18 18.42
CA ALA A 201 10.24 11.28 19.78
C ALA A 201 10.13 12.74 20.25
N ASP A 202 11.12 13.58 19.95
CA ASP A 202 11.09 15.01 20.25
C ASP A 202 9.94 15.75 19.55
N ILE A 203 9.72 15.49 18.26
CA ILE A 203 8.59 16.06 17.51
C ILE A 203 7.26 15.55 18.07
N ALA A 204 7.17 14.26 18.38
CA ALA A 204 5.99 13.60 18.94
C ALA A 204 5.58 14.25 20.27
N ALA A 205 6.52 14.47 21.17
CA ALA A 205 6.28 15.13 22.45
C ALA A 205 5.75 16.58 22.29
N ARG A 206 6.34 17.35 21.38
CA ARG A 206 5.88 18.73 21.10
C ARG A 206 4.50 18.82 20.48
N LYS A 207 4.11 17.80 19.70
CA LYS A 207 2.81 17.73 19.02
C LYS A 207 1.73 17.04 19.84
N ASP A 208 2.06 16.46 20.99
CA ASP A 208 1.16 15.58 21.76
C ASP A 208 0.60 14.45 20.87
N ARG A 209 1.51 13.76 20.17
CA ARG A 209 1.20 12.66 19.23
C ARG A 209 2.15 11.49 19.45
N SER A 210 1.76 10.30 19.01
CA SER A 210 2.68 9.16 18.99
C SER A 210 3.72 9.29 17.88
N ILE A 211 4.88 8.64 18.05
CA ILE A 211 5.92 8.57 17.01
C ILE A 211 5.35 7.97 15.70
N ALA A 212 4.46 7.00 15.82
CA ALA A 212 3.79 6.41 14.66
C ALA A 212 2.96 7.46 13.88
N GLN A 213 2.19 8.29 14.59
CA GLN A 213 1.44 9.39 13.97
C GLN A 213 2.35 10.39 13.27
N ILE A 214 3.48 10.76 13.88
CA ILE A 214 4.45 11.67 13.25
C ILE A 214 5.01 11.07 11.95
N ALA A 215 5.44 9.82 11.97
CA ALA A 215 5.97 9.16 10.77
C ALA A 215 4.91 9.02 9.66
N LEU A 216 3.69 8.63 10.00
CA LEU A 216 2.59 8.51 9.04
C LEU A 216 2.15 9.88 8.50
N ARG A 217 2.09 10.92 9.37
CA ARG A 217 1.79 12.29 8.94
C ARG A 217 2.84 12.81 7.96
N TRP A 218 4.12 12.55 8.22
CA TRP A 218 5.19 12.91 7.31
C TRP A 218 5.01 12.29 5.92
N LEU A 219 4.55 11.03 5.84
CA LEU A 219 4.25 10.37 4.57
C LEU A 219 3.08 11.03 3.84
N VAL A 220 1.93 11.16 4.49
CA VAL A 220 0.73 11.71 3.83
C VAL A 220 0.85 13.19 3.49
N GLN A 221 1.65 13.96 4.25
CA GLN A 221 1.82 15.39 4.00
C GLN A 221 2.65 15.69 2.75
N GLN A 222 3.37 14.71 2.19
CA GLN A 222 4.05 14.83 0.90
C GLN A 222 3.08 14.87 -0.31
N GLY A 223 1.79 14.59 -0.09
CA GLY A 223 0.71 14.88 -1.04
C GLY A 223 0.41 13.79 -2.08
N ASN A 224 1.31 12.83 -2.34
CA ASN A 224 1.11 11.78 -3.34
C ASN A 224 1.41 10.38 -2.79
N ILE A 225 1.30 10.20 -1.47
CA ILE A 225 1.70 8.96 -0.80
C ILE A 225 0.55 8.42 0.04
N VAL A 226 0.26 7.13 -0.12
CA VAL A 226 -0.71 6.35 0.66
C VAL A 226 0.05 5.36 1.54
N PRO A 227 0.28 5.63 2.83
CA PRO A 227 0.83 4.63 3.74
C PRO A 227 -0.22 3.56 4.07
N ILE A 228 0.27 2.31 4.22
CA ILE A 228 -0.55 1.15 4.62
C ILE A 228 0.00 0.52 5.91
N PRO A 229 -0.09 1.23 7.06
CA PRO A 229 0.30 0.66 8.35
C PRO A 229 -0.55 -0.54 8.72
N ARG A 230 0.02 -1.45 9.52
CA ARG A 230 -0.73 -2.56 10.13
C ARG A 230 -0.70 -2.48 11.63
N SER A 231 -1.75 -2.98 12.26
CA SER A 231 -1.81 -3.19 13.70
C SER A 231 -2.90 -4.21 14.03
N SER A 232 -2.72 -5.01 15.08
CA SER A 232 -3.78 -5.80 15.71
C SER A 232 -4.38 -5.10 16.94
N ASN A 233 -3.87 -3.92 17.31
CA ASN A 233 -4.33 -3.17 18.47
C ASN A 233 -5.27 -2.03 18.03
N PRO A 234 -6.57 -2.04 18.44
CA PRO A 234 -7.54 -1.03 18.02
C PRO A 234 -7.17 0.41 18.39
N LYS A 235 -6.50 0.63 19.53
CA LYS A 235 -6.03 1.96 19.92
C LYS A 235 -5.00 2.49 18.92
N ARG A 236 -4.02 1.66 18.54
CA ARG A 236 -3.01 2.04 17.52
C ARG A 236 -3.63 2.21 16.13
N MET A 237 -4.66 1.43 15.79
CA MET A 237 -5.41 1.63 14.54
C MET A 237 -6.06 3.01 14.51
N ALA A 238 -6.74 3.42 15.60
CA ALA A 238 -7.36 4.74 15.72
C ALA A 238 -6.30 5.86 15.65
N GLU A 239 -5.18 5.72 16.36
CA GLU A 239 -4.06 6.68 16.31
C GLU A 239 -3.49 6.80 14.90
N ASN A 240 -3.26 5.68 14.20
CA ASN A 240 -2.75 5.68 12.82
C ASN A 240 -3.72 6.35 11.84
N LEU A 241 -5.02 6.26 12.07
CA LEU A 241 -6.03 6.92 11.24
C LEU A 241 -6.12 8.42 11.50
N ASP A 242 -5.86 8.87 12.75
CA ASP A 242 -5.90 10.27 13.19
C ASP A 242 -4.61 11.04 12.81
N VAL A 243 -4.15 10.89 11.56
CA VAL A 243 -2.97 11.59 11.03
C VAL A 243 -3.32 12.83 10.21
N PHE A 244 -4.60 13.07 10.00
CA PHE A 244 -5.10 14.23 9.25
C PHE A 244 -5.52 15.39 10.14
N SER A 245 -5.55 15.20 11.47
CA SER A 245 -5.99 16.21 12.46
C SER A 245 -4.92 17.24 12.82
N PHE A 246 -3.67 17.06 12.37
CA PHE A 246 -2.55 17.96 12.64
C PHE A 246 -1.61 18.09 11.44
N THR A 247 -0.69 19.04 11.50
CA THR A 247 0.33 19.26 10.46
C THR A 247 1.72 19.31 11.07
N LEU A 248 2.71 18.94 10.26
CA LEU A 248 4.12 19.15 10.53
C LEU A 248 4.58 20.45 9.86
N SER A 249 5.46 21.22 10.52
CA SER A 249 6.09 22.39 9.91
C SER A 249 7.10 21.97 8.84
N ASP A 250 7.51 22.88 7.98
CA ASP A 250 8.54 22.62 6.95
C ASP A 250 9.88 22.19 7.58
N GLU A 251 10.22 22.76 8.76
CA GLU A 251 11.40 22.37 9.52
C GLU A 251 11.28 20.91 10.01
N GLU A 252 10.11 20.55 10.57
CA GLU A 252 9.85 19.16 11.02
C GLU A 252 9.86 18.19 9.84
N MET A 253 9.26 18.55 8.71
CA MET A 253 9.30 17.74 7.48
C MET A 253 10.73 17.53 6.99
N THR A 254 11.55 18.58 6.98
CA THR A 254 12.97 18.52 6.59
C THR A 254 13.78 17.67 7.57
N ARG A 255 13.58 17.86 8.87
CA ARG A 255 14.28 17.11 9.92
C ARG A 255 13.97 15.60 9.85
N ILE A 256 12.73 15.22 9.58
CA ILE A 256 12.34 13.82 9.38
C ILE A 256 12.95 13.27 8.10
N GLY A 257 12.89 14.04 7.00
CA GLY A 257 13.50 13.65 5.72
C GLY A 257 15.01 13.45 5.77
N ALA A 258 15.71 14.08 6.72
CA ALA A 258 17.13 13.90 6.96
C ALA A 258 17.50 12.59 7.68
N LEU A 259 16.51 11.81 8.16
CA LEU A 259 16.74 10.52 8.83
C LEU A 259 17.09 9.37 7.87
N LYS A 260 17.01 9.60 6.57
CA LYS A 260 17.36 8.61 5.54
C LYS A 260 18.82 8.15 5.69
N ARG A 261 19.06 6.86 5.44
CA ARG A 261 20.37 6.23 5.58
C ARG A 261 20.56 5.12 4.53
N PRO A 262 21.80 4.78 4.16
CA PRO A 262 22.08 3.74 3.15
C PRO A 262 21.41 2.39 3.47
N GLU A 263 21.40 1.97 4.73
CA GLU A 263 20.83 0.69 5.19
C GLU A 263 19.34 0.82 5.56
N GLY A 264 18.65 1.82 5.02
CA GLY A 264 17.25 2.09 5.33
C GLY A 264 16.31 0.98 4.87
N ARG A 265 16.59 0.34 3.73
CA ARG A 265 15.75 -0.69 3.15
C ARG A 265 15.68 -1.97 4.01
N ILE A 266 14.48 -2.49 4.17
CA ILE A 266 14.19 -3.67 5.00
C ILE A 266 13.74 -4.84 4.12
N ALA A 267 13.02 -4.56 3.03
CA ALA A 267 12.51 -5.55 2.11
C ALA A 267 13.36 -5.58 0.83
N ASP A 268 14.31 -6.49 0.81
CA ASP A 268 15.23 -6.71 -0.32
C ASP A 268 15.44 -8.22 -0.56
N PRO A 269 14.38 -8.96 -0.94
CA PRO A 269 14.44 -10.40 -1.07
C PRO A 269 15.28 -10.79 -2.27
N PRO A 270 16.28 -11.71 -2.10
CA PRO A 270 17.13 -12.16 -3.20
C PRO A 270 16.30 -12.83 -4.31
N GLY A 271 16.74 -12.67 -5.55
CA GLY A 271 16.17 -13.30 -6.74
C GLY A 271 14.93 -12.61 -7.33
N ARG A 272 14.38 -11.59 -6.65
CA ARG A 272 13.21 -10.82 -7.14
C ARG A 272 13.26 -9.32 -6.90
N ALA A 273 14.05 -8.86 -5.95
CA ALA A 273 14.27 -7.42 -5.79
C ALA A 273 15.03 -6.89 -7.01
N PRO A 274 14.58 -5.79 -7.65
CA PRO A 274 15.32 -5.16 -8.72
C PRO A 274 16.56 -4.44 -8.19
N ALA A 275 17.47 -4.06 -9.09
CA ALA A 275 18.46 -3.05 -8.76
C ALA A 275 17.72 -1.73 -8.51
N TRP A 276 17.75 -1.25 -7.26
CA TRP A 276 17.02 -0.04 -6.85
C TRP A 276 17.67 1.24 -7.39
N ASP A 277 16.85 2.32 -7.56
CA ASP A 277 17.27 3.63 -8.11
C ASP A 277 18.12 4.48 -7.14
#